data_c4eb65b39779a5896cd2f2139ab4927f
#
_entry.id   c4eb65b39779a5896cd2f2139ab4927f
#
_cell.length_a   1.000
_cell.length_b   1.000
_cell.length_c   1.000
_cell.angle_alpha   90.00
_cell.angle_beta   90.00
_cell.angle_gamma   90.00
#
_symmetry.space_group_name_H-M   'P 1'
#
loop_
_entity.id
_entity.type
_entity.pdbx_description
1 polymer ?
#
loop_
_entity_poly.entity_id
_entity_poly.type
_entity_poly.pdbx_seq_one_letter_code
_entity_poly.pdbx_strand_id
1 'polypeptide(L)'
;DAGSATFQAQYTSGIWTGDLNAFTLDEDTGALSLTPAWTASSKLPQPAARNIKTWNGSAFVNFIATTGGIDNSTLTGLLRTDSGTTENATDVINYLRGVRTNENNATGFRVRQGVLGDIVNSQPVFIGNPKPGLFRGRTFSGSDTYDAWAGGLSRTPTVYVGSNDGMLHSFNATTGSSNSGVETFAYVPKT
;
A
#
# COMPACT_ATOMS: atom_id res chain seq x y z
N ASP A 1 16.70 10.77 -5.66
CA ASP A 1 17.12 10.50 -4.27
C ASP A 1 15.93 10.73 -3.36
N ALA A 2 15.52 9.72 -2.59
CA ALA A 2 14.51 9.92 -1.55
C ALA A 2 15.06 10.68 -0.34
N GLY A 3 16.26 11.25 -0.44
CA GLY A 3 17.03 11.69 0.71
C GLY A 3 17.37 10.48 1.60
N SER A 4 18.09 10.67 2.65
CA SER A 4 18.32 9.63 3.64
C SER A 4 17.05 9.49 4.48
N ALA A 5 16.23 8.48 4.19
CA ALA A 5 15.00 8.19 4.92
C ALA A 5 14.96 6.74 5.42
N THR A 6 14.39 6.55 6.59
CA THR A 6 14.11 5.23 7.18
C THR A 6 12.61 5.02 7.30
N PHE A 7 12.13 3.83 6.96
CA PHE A 7 10.72 3.46 7.04
C PHE A 7 10.51 2.48 8.18
N GLN A 8 9.61 2.83 9.09
CA GLN A 8 9.30 2.04 10.27
C GLN A 8 7.82 1.63 10.24
N ALA A 9 7.58 0.33 10.19
CA ALA A 9 6.25 -0.22 10.44
C ALA A 9 5.96 -0.19 11.94
N GLN A 10 4.75 0.23 12.30
CA GLN A 10 4.26 0.28 13.67
C GLN A 10 3.00 -0.56 13.82
N TYR A 11 2.84 -1.12 15.00
CA TYR A 11 1.68 -1.90 15.40
C TYR A 11 1.26 -1.50 16.82
N THR A 12 -0.03 -1.27 16.99
CA THR A 12 -0.61 -1.00 18.31
C THR A 12 -1.53 -2.14 18.70
N SER A 13 -1.06 -2.96 19.66
CA SER A 13 -1.83 -4.07 20.22
C SER A 13 -3.07 -3.55 20.95
N GLY A 14 -4.12 -4.36 20.96
CA GLY A 14 -5.39 -4.04 21.63
C GLY A 14 -6.41 -3.31 20.77
N ILE A 15 -5.98 -2.39 19.89
CA ILE A 15 -6.87 -1.70 18.95
C ILE A 15 -6.67 -2.13 17.49
N TRP A 16 -5.70 -2.99 17.25
CA TRP A 16 -5.41 -3.58 15.93
C TRP A 16 -5.24 -2.52 14.83
N THR A 17 -4.41 -1.52 15.12
CA THR A 17 -4.02 -0.50 14.14
C THR A 17 -2.54 -0.60 13.85
N GLY A 18 -2.20 -0.34 12.61
CA GLY A 18 -0.83 -0.22 12.18
C GLY A 18 -0.58 1.08 11.46
N ASP A 19 0.67 1.43 11.34
CA ASP A 19 1.10 2.56 10.55
C ASP A 19 2.47 2.32 9.94
N LEU A 20 2.78 3.10 8.91
CA LEU A 20 4.10 3.19 8.33
C LEU A 20 4.58 4.63 8.44
N ASN A 21 5.66 4.83 9.16
CA ASN A 21 6.26 6.13 9.35
C ASN A 21 7.56 6.25 8.56
N ALA A 22 7.78 7.40 7.94
CA ALA A 22 9.07 7.76 7.37
C ALA A 22 9.78 8.78 8.25
N PHE A 23 11.01 8.50 8.60
CA PHE A 23 11.89 9.40 9.33
C PHE A 23 13.03 9.84 8.42
N THR A 24 13.38 11.11 8.47
CA THR A 24 14.56 11.62 7.76
C THR A 24 15.83 11.39 8.58
N LEU A 25 16.91 11.10 7.89
CA LEU A 25 18.26 11.05 8.44
C LEU A 25 18.95 12.39 8.15
N ASP A 26 19.55 12.97 9.17
CA ASP A 26 20.50 14.06 9.01
C ASP A 26 21.76 13.51 8.32
N GLU A 27 22.14 14.09 7.17
CA GLU A 27 23.22 13.55 6.34
C GLU A 27 24.62 13.73 6.97
N ASP A 28 24.78 14.75 7.82
CA ASP A 28 26.06 15.05 8.46
C ASP A 28 26.27 14.21 9.73
N THR A 29 25.22 14.02 10.51
CA THR A 29 25.30 13.35 11.83
C THR A 29 24.77 11.93 11.82
N GLY A 30 23.98 11.54 10.80
CA GLY A 30 23.27 10.27 10.78
C GLY A 30 22.11 10.19 11.77
N ALA A 31 21.75 11.28 12.43
CA ALA A 31 20.68 11.31 13.41
C ALA A 31 19.30 11.20 12.74
N LEU A 32 18.42 10.39 13.33
CA LEU A 32 17.02 10.31 12.91
C LEU A 32 16.22 11.51 13.41
N SER A 33 15.31 12.01 12.59
CA SER A 33 14.33 13.01 13.02
C SER A 33 13.49 12.47 14.19
N LEU A 34 13.16 13.32 15.14
CA LEU A 34 12.35 12.94 16.31
C LEU A 34 10.88 12.71 15.95
N THR A 35 10.43 13.31 14.85
CA THR A 35 9.05 13.18 14.34
C THR A 35 9.07 12.63 12.93
N PRO A 36 8.07 11.82 12.55
CA PRO A 36 7.96 11.34 11.18
C PRO A 36 7.82 12.51 10.18
N ALA A 37 8.50 12.40 9.04
CA ALA A 37 8.28 13.27 7.91
C ALA A 37 6.87 13.06 7.33
N TRP A 38 6.37 11.82 7.40
CA TRP A 38 5.00 11.48 7.10
C TRP A 38 4.59 10.16 7.77
N THR A 39 3.28 9.99 7.93
CA THR A 39 2.62 8.82 8.50
C THR A 39 1.57 8.34 7.50
N ALA A 40 1.63 7.07 7.08
CA ALA A 40 0.84 6.53 5.97
C ALA A 40 -0.67 6.62 6.21
N SER A 41 -1.13 6.34 7.43
CA SER A 41 -2.57 6.39 7.76
C SER A 41 -3.18 7.77 7.51
N SER A 42 -2.41 8.84 7.74
CA SER A 42 -2.83 10.22 7.52
C SER A 42 -2.80 10.66 6.05
N LYS A 43 -2.19 9.84 5.19
CA LYS A 43 -1.97 10.11 3.76
C LYS A 43 -2.77 9.19 2.84
N LEU A 44 -3.60 8.30 3.40
CA LEU A 44 -4.49 7.49 2.58
C LEU A 44 -5.47 8.39 1.82
N PRO A 45 -5.61 8.20 0.50
CA PRO A 45 -6.63 8.92 -0.26
C PRO A 45 -8.04 8.56 0.23
N GLN A 46 -9.01 9.42 -0.06
CA GLN A 46 -10.42 9.11 0.17
C GLN A 46 -10.80 7.78 -0.51
N PRO A 47 -11.73 6.99 0.04
CA PRO A 47 -12.04 5.64 -0.44
C PRO A 47 -12.30 5.55 -1.94
N ALA A 48 -13.00 6.53 -2.52
CA ALA A 48 -13.31 6.57 -3.95
C ALA A 48 -12.06 6.86 -4.82
N ALA A 49 -11.08 7.57 -4.29
CA ALA A 49 -9.85 7.97 -4.98
C ALA A 49 -8.72 6.93 -4.85
N ARG A 50 -8.86 5.92 -3.99
CA ARG A 50 -7.84 4.89 -3.83
C ARG A 50 -7.71 4.03 -5.08
N ASN A 51 -6.47 3.88 -5.56
CA ASN A 51 -6.12 3.01 -6.68
C ASN A 51 -5.85 1.58 -6.19
N ILE A 52 -6.90 0.81 -5.91
CA ILE A 52 -6.78 -0.56 -5.44
C ILE A 52 -7.06 -1.52 -6.60
N LYS A 53 -6.19 -2.48 -6.80
CA LYS A 53 -6.29 -3.50 -7.85
C LYS A 53 -6.41 -4.90 -7.26
N THR A 54 -6.93 -5.80 -8.07
CA THR A 54 -6.97 -7.24 -7.79
C THR A 54 -6.89 -8.02 -9.08
N TRP A 55 -6.72 -9.33 -8.98
CA TRP A 55 -6.74 -10.25 -10.11
C TRP A 55 -8.09 -10.96 -10.16
N ASN A 56 -8.84 -10.85 -11.26
CA ASN A 56 -10.15 -11.48 -11.41
C ASN A 56 -10.09 -12.93 -11.97
N GLY A 57 -8.89 -13.45 -12.20
CA GLY A 57 -8.66 -14.76 -12.82
C GLY A 57 -8.11 -14.66 -14.25
N SER A 58 -8.29 -13.53 -14.92
CA SER A 58 -7.81 -13.29 -16.29
C SER A 58 -7.06 -11.98 -16.48
N ALA A 59 -7.37 -10.95 -15.67
CA ALA A 59 -6.78 -9.62 -15.79
C ALA A 59 -6.68 -8.91 -14.44
N PHE A 60 -5.80 -7.91 -14.36
CA PHE A 60 -5.82 -6.92 -13.28
C PHE A 60 -6.97 -5.96 -13.49
N VAL A 61 -7.86 -5.88 -12.51
CA VAL A 61 -9.03 -5.02 -12.52
C VAL A 61 -9.05 -4.11 -11.30
N ASN A 62 -9.86 -3.05 -11.36
CA ASN A 62 -10.08 -2.21 -10.18
C ASN A 62 -10.84 -3.00 -9.11
N PHE A 63 -10.44 -2.84 -7.86
CA PHE A 63 -11.14 -3.43 -6.71
C PHE A 63 -12.36 -2.56 -6.35
N ILE A 64 -13.35 -2.57 -7.23
CA ILE A 64 -14.64 -1.87 -7.12
C ILE A 64 -15.77 -2.80 -7.55
N ALA A 65 -16.96 -2.61 -6.99
CA ALA A 65 -18.15 -3.43 -7.27
C ALA A 65 -19.00 -2.89 -8.44
N THR A 66 -18.36 -2.36 -9.48
CA THR A 66 -19.05 -1.78 -10.64
C THR A 66 -18.45 -2.29 -11.94
N THR A 67 -19.09 -1.95 -13.07
CA THR A 67 -18.57 -2.27 -14.42
C THR A 67 -17.11 -1.84 -14.57
N GLY A 68 -16.26 -2.76 -15.03
CA GLY A 68 -14.81 -2.56 -15.14
C GLY A 68 -14.02 -2.87 -13.86
N GLY A 69 -14.70 -3.31 -12.81
CA GLY A 69 -14.10 -3.84 -11.58
C GLY A 69 -14.32 -5.35 -11.43
N ILE A 70 -14.48 -5.77 -10.19
CA ILE A 70 -14.84 -7.14 -9.88
C ILE A 70 -16.34 -7.30 -10.10
N ASP A 71 -16.71 -8.24 -10.94
CA ASP A 71 -18.11 -8.54 -11.15
C ASP A 71 -18.72 -9.26 -9.92
N ASN A 72 -19.98 -8.93 -9.61
CA ASN A 72 -20.71 -9.48 -8.47
C ASN A 72 -20.76 -11.02 -8.44
N SER A 73 -20.75 -11.68 -9.59
CA SER A 73 -20.79 -13.15 -9.65
C SER A 73 -19.48 -13.78 -9.15
N THR A 74 -18.36 -13.13 -9.40
CA THR A 74 -17.06 -13.56 -8.90
C THR A 74 -16.90 -13.25 -7.41
N LEU A 75 -17.52 -12.17 -6.93
CA LEU A 75 -17.44 -11.72 -5.54
C LEU A 75 -18.30 -12.52 -4.56
N THR A 76 -19.47 -12.96 -4.97
CA THR A 76 -20.36 -13.78 -4.11
C THR A 76 -19.71 -15.11 -3.71
N GLY A 77 -18.69 -15.56 -4.47
CA GLY A 77 -17.91 -16.75 -4.10
C GLY A 77 -16.69 -16.47 -3.22
N LEU A 78 -16.16 -15.24 -3.24
CA LEU A 78 -14.90 -14.89 -2.60
C LEU A 78 -15.07 -14.09 -1.29
N LEU A 79 -16.14 -13.30 -1.19
CA LEU A 79 -16.42 -12.48 -0.02
C LEU A 79 -17.65 -13.05 0.68
N ARG A 80 -17.45 -14.07 1.49
CA ARG A 80 -18.49 -14.56 2.38
C ARG A 80 -18.78 -13.51 3.43
N THR A 81 -20.01 -13.01 3.40
CA THR A 81 -20.59 -12.35 4.58
C THR A 81 -20.93 -13.45 5.58
N ASP A 82 -20.51 -13.31 6.82
CA ASP A 82 -20.94 -14.24 7.88
C ASP A 82 -22.45 -14.25 7.99
N SER A 83 -23.01 -15.44 8.24
CA SER A 83 -24.46 -15.62 8.44
C SER A 83 -24.90 -14.76 9.62
N GLY A 84 -25.67 -13.72 9.35
CA GLY A 84 -26.17 -12.79 10.37
C GLY A 84 -25.88 -11.32 10.13
N THR A 85 -25.07 -10.99 9.09
CA THR A 85 -24.90 -9.61 8.65
C THR A 85 -25.83 -9.28 7.49
N THR A 86 -26.22 -8.02 7.35
CA THR A 86 -27.03 -7.53 6.24
C THR A 86 -26.19 -7.00 5.08
N GLU A 87 -24.86 -6.96 5.25
CA GLU A 87 -23.93 -6.45 4.27
C GLU A 87 -23.76 -7.42 3.11
N ASN A 88 -23.75 -6.87 1.92
CA ASN A 88 -23.51 -7.60 0.68
C ASN A 88 -22.05 -7.45 0.23
N ALA A 89 -21.69 -8.12 -0.87
CA ALA A 89 -20.33 -8.06 -1.43
C ALA A 89 -19.87 -6.64 -1.79
N THR A 90 -20.77 -5.77 -2.22
CA THR A 90 -20.46 -4.35 -2.49
C THR A 90 -20.08 -3.62 -1.20
N ASP A 91 -20.80 -3.88 -0.11
CA ASP A 91 -20.50 -3.29 1.20
C ASP A 91 -19.13 -3.74 1.71
N VAL A 92 -18.79 -5.02 1.52
CA VAL A 92 -17.47 -5.56 1.88
C VAL A 92 -16.36 -4.86 1.10
N ILE A 93 -16.52 -4.70 -0.22
CA ILE A 93 -15.53 -3.98 -1.03
C ILE A 93 -15.39 -2.53 -0.54
N ASN A 94 -16.50 -1.85 -0.34
CA ASN A 94 -16.50 -0.48 0.12
C ASN A 94 -15.82 -0.35 1.50
N TYR A 95 -16.11 -1.27 2.42
CA TYR A 95 -15.44 -1.32 3.72
C TYR A 95 -13.93 -1.51 3.56
N LEU A 96 -13.48 -2.48 2.77
CA LEU A 96 -12.05 -2.71 2.52
C LEU A 96 -11.39 -1.50 1.85
N ARG A 97 -12.09 -0.80 0.98
CA ARG A 97 -11.62 0.46 0.39
C ARG A 97 -11.51 1.61 1.39
N GLY A 98 -12.10 1.49 2.57
CA GLY A 98 -12.03 2.51 3.62
C GLY A 98 -13.34 3.24 3.91
N VAL A 99 -14.44 2.87 3.26
CA VAL A 99 -15.78 3.42 3.60
C VAL A 99 -16.16 2.96 4.99
N ARG A 100 -16.71 3.86 5.81
CA ARG A 100 -17.03 3.60 7.21
C ARG A 100 -18.54 3.62 7.52
N THR A 101 -19.37 3.82 6.52
CA THR A 101 -20.82 4.02 6.69
C THR A 101 -21.50 2.86 7.42
N ASN A 102 -21.07 1.61 7.15
CA ASN A 102 -21.64 0.41 7.73
C ASN A 102 -20.82 -0.12 8.92
N GLU A 103 -19.95 0.68 9.50
CA GLU A 103 -19.24 0.30 10.72
C GLU A 103 -20.19 0.34 11.91
N ASN A 104 -20.57 -0.83 12.38
CA ASN A 104 -21.44 -1.01 13.54
C ASN A 104 -21.18 -2.38 14.16
N ASN A 105 -20.60 -2.42 15.34
CA ASN A 105 -20.20 -3.67 16.00
C ASN A 105 -21.38 -4.59 16.36
N ALA A 106 -22.63 -4.13 16.30
CA ALA A 106 -23.80 -4.93 16.64
C ALA A 106 -24.37 -5.69 15.44
N THR A 107 -24.41 -5.07 14.26
CA THR A 107 -25.09 -5.60 13.06
C THR A 107 -24.34 -5.39 11.76
N GLY A 108 -23.23 -4.69 11.78
CA GLY A 108 -22.44 -4.35 10.60
C GLY A 108 -20.98 -4.74 10.76
N PHE A 109 -20.12 -4.08 9.97
CA PHE A 109 -18.69 -4.28 10.04
C PHE A 109 -18.10 -3.75 11.35
N ARG A 110 -16.97 -4.34 11.75
CA ARG A 110 -16.19 -3.86 12.89
C ARG A 110 -15.89 -2.37 12.77
N VAL A 111 -16.12 -1.61 13.83
CA VAL A 111 -15.65 -0.23 13.94
C VAL A 111 -14.13 -0.22 14.04
N ARG A 112 -13.47 0.40 13.07
CA ARG A 112 -12.01 0.51 12.99
C ARG A 112 -11.54 1.81 13.61
N GLN A 113 -10.39 1.79 14.27
CA GLN A 113 -9.70 3.03 14.70
C GLN A 113 -9.06 3.72 13.50
N GLY A 114 -8.47 2.97 12.57
CA GLY A 114 -7.88 3.44 11.31
C GLY A 114 -8.30 2.58 10.13
N VAL A 115 -8.16 3.10 8.92
CA VAL A 115 -8.45 2.36 7.67
C VAL A 115 -7.30 1.44 7.30
N LEU A 116 -6.07 1.88 7.51
CA LEU A 116 -4.88 1.04 7.30
C LEU A 116 -4.85 -0.07 8.34
N GLY A 117 -4.69 -1.31 7.87
CA GLY A 117 -4.55 -2.48 8.74
C GLY A 117 -3.23 -2.47 9.52
N ASP A 118 -3.17 -3.27 10.56
CA ASP A 118 -1.95 -3.45 11.33
C ASP A 118 -0.84 -4.13 10.50
N ILE A 119 0.40 -3.69 10.71
CA ILE A 119 1.59 -4.16 10.02
C ILE A 119 2.45 -4.91 11.02
N VAL A 120 2.27 -6.24 11.13
CA VAL A 120 2.93 -7.06 12.16
C VAL A 120 4.09 -7.86 11.58
N ASN A 121 3.85 -8.61 10.51
CA ASN A 121 4.80 -9.57 9.96
C ASN A 121 5.36 -9.15 8.58
N SER A 122 5.24 -7.89 8.23
CA SER A 122 5.72 -7.34 6.97
C SER A 122 6.79 -6.30 7.21
N GLN A 123 7.90 -6.43 6.49
CA GLN A 123 8.94 -5.41 6.47
C GLN A 123 8.72 -4.47 5.29
N PRO A 124 8.84 -3.15 5.48
CA PRO A 124 8.79 -2.20 4.38
C PRO A 124 9.92 -2.44 3.38
N VAL A 125 9.58 -2.50 2.09
CA VAL A 125 10.54 -2.67 0.99
C VAL A 125 10.59 -1.39 0.16
N PHE A 126 11.71 -0.71 0.20
CA PHE A 126 11.95 0.50 -0.59
C PHE A 126 12.43 0.17 -1.99
N ILE A 127 11.81 0.79 -2.99
CA ILE A 127 12.18 0.69 -4.40
C ILE A 127 12.38 2.10 -4.96
N GLY A 128 13.63 2.47 -5.17
CA GLY A 128 14.02 3.72 -5.83
C GLY A 128 14.33 3.53 -7.32
N ASN A 129 15.03 4.51 -7.90
CA ASN A 129 15.56 4.38 -9.25
C ASN A 129 16.56 3.22 -9.34
N PRO A 130 16.58 2.48 -10.45
CA PRO A 130 17.62 1.48 -10.66
C PRO A 130 18.99 2.17 -10.70
N LYS A 131 20.01 1.47 -10.26
CA LYS A 131 21.38 1.99 -10.21
C LYS A 131 22.11 1.66 -11.52
N PRO A 132 22.41 2.65 -12.38
CA PRO A 132 23.31 2.43 -13.50
C PRO A 132 24.67 1.92 -12.99
N GLY A 133 25.34 1.11 -13.77
CA GLY A 133 26.64 0.55 -13.41
C GLY A 133 26.61 -0.64 -12.45
N LEU A 134 25.42 -1.11 -12.02
CA LEU A 134 25.28 -2.26 -11.12
C LEU A 134 25.99 -3.51 -11.66
N PHE A 135 25.98 -3.69 -12.98
CA PHE A 135 26.61 -4.82 -13.65
C PHE A 135 27.87 -4.43 -14.45
N ARG A 136 28.44 -3.25 -14.17
CA ARG A 136 29.66 -2.80 -14.85
C ARG A 136 30.78 -3.81 -14.64
N GLY A 137 31.43 -4.18 -15.75
CA GLY A 137 32.48 -5.20 -15.75
C GLY A 137 31.97 -6.65 -15.67
N ARG A 138 30.67 -6.87 -15.77
CA ARG A 138 30.08 -8.21 -15.90
C ARG A 138 29.75 -8.48 -17.36
N THR A 139 30.16 -9.65 -17.85
CA THR A 139 29.91 -10.11 -19.23
C THR A 139 28.78 -11.15 -19.24
N PHE A 140 27.56 -10.68 -19.39
CA PHE A 140 26.39 -11.53 -19.66
C PHE A 140 25.48 -10.81 -20.66
N SER A 141 24.65 -11.57 -21.36
CA SER A 141 23.70 -10.99 -22.32
C SER A 141 22.79 -9.98 -21.65
N GLY A 142 22.79 -8.73 -22.14
CA GLY A 142 21.95 -7.65 -21.63
C GLY A 142 22.61 -6.75 -20.57
N SER A 143 23.86 -6.98 -20.15
CA SER A 143 24.54 -6.12 -19.16
C SER A 143 24.66 -4.67 -19.63
N ASP A 144 24.99 -4.43 -20.89
CA ASP A 144 25.12 -3.08 -21.46
C ASP A 144 23.77 -2.39 -21.63
N THR A 145 22.73 -3.17 -21.99
CA THR A 145 21.36 -2.64 -22.14
C THR A 145 20.74 -2.28 -20.80
N TYR A 146 21.12 -2.95 -19.71
CA TYR A 146 20.68 -2.59 -18.37
C TYR A 146 21.16 -1.19 -17.96
N ASP A 147 22.42 -0.86 -18.19
CA ASP A 147 22.97 0.46 -17.83
C ASP A 147 22.28 1.59 -18.60
N ALA A 148 22.03 1.41 -19.89
CA ALA A 148 21.30 2.37 -20.71
C ALA A 148 19.85 2.54 -20.23
N TRP A 149 19.16 1.44 -19.95
CA TRP A 149 17.80 1.44 -19.39
C TRP A 149 17.75 2.11 -18.00
N ALA A 150 18.66 1.73 -17.11
CA ALA A 150 18.71 2.27 -15.75
C ALA A 150 19.04 3.77 -15.73
N GLY A 151 19.90 4.22 -16.63
CA GLY A 151 20.28 5.63 -16.77
C GLY A 151 19.16 6.50 -17.37
N GLY A 152 18.28 5.90 -18.17
CA GLY A 152 17.14 6.60 -18.79
C GLY A 152 15.85 6.55 -17.95
N LEU A 153 15.83 5.76 -16.88
CA LEU A 153 14.61 5.59 -16.06
C LEU A 153 14.57 6.57 -14.89
N SER A 154 13.48 7.34 -14.82
CA SER A 154 13.14 8.13 -13.65
C SER A 154 11.77 7.69 -13.12
N ARG A 155 11.70 7.28 -11.86
CA ARG A 155 10.46 6.90 -11.20
C ARG A 155 10.38 7.47 -9.79
N THR A 156 9.17 7.71 -9.35
CA THR A 156 8.93 8.10 -7.95
C THR A 156 9.37 6.96 -7.02
N PRO A 157 10.26 7.22 -6.07
CA PRO A 157 10.61 6.24 -5.05
C PRO A 157 9.35 5.77 -4.31
N THR A 158 9.25 4.48 -4.07
CA THR A 158 8.05 3.86 -3.50
C THR A 158 8.45 2.87 -2.41
N VAL A 159 7.72 2.84 -1.32
CA VAL A 159 7.83 1.82 -0.28
C VAL A 159 6.59 0.92 -0.32
N TYR A 160 6.84 -0.39 -0.29
CA TYR A 160 5.80 -1.43 -0.29
C TYR A 160 5.74 -2.09 1.07
N VAL A 161 4.53 -2.37 1.54
CA VAL A 161 4.30 -3.09 2.80
C VAL A 161 2.97 -3.84 2.77
N GLY A 162 2.97 -5.08 3.25
CA GLY A 162 1.73 -5.83 3.47
C GLY A 162 1.10 -5.47 4.81
N SER A 163 -0.22 -5.42 4.87
CA SER A 163 -0.94 -5.21 6.12
C SER A 163 -2.06 -6.23 6.33
N ASN A 164 -2.54 -6.34 7.56
CA ASN A 164 -3.58 -7.31 7.93
C ASN A 164 -4.99 -6.92 7.46
N ASP A 165 -5.14 -5.82 6.71
CA ASP A 165 -6.35 -5.55 5.93
C ASP A 165 -6.42 -6.37 4.63
N GLY A 166 -5.43 -7.23 4.39
CA GLY A 166 -5.37 -8.12 3.24
C GLY A 166 -4.76 -7.49 1.99
N MET A 167 -4.08 -6.36 2.12
CA MET A 167 -3.52 -5.62 0.97
C MET A 167 -1.99 -5.52 1.03
N LEU A 168 -1.39 -5.51 -0.15
CA LEU A 168 -0.06 -4.96 -0.35
C LEU A 168 -0.21 -3.49 -0.73
N HIS A 169 0.23 -2.61 0.14
CA HIS A 169 0.20 -1.16 -0.08
C HIS A 169 1.50 -0.66 -0.70
N SER A 170 1.40 0.41 -1.46
CA SER A 170 2.55 1.17 -1.94
C SER A 170 2.36 2.66 -1.65
N PHE A 171 3.37 3.27 -1.04
CA PHE A 171 3.36 4.68 -0.67
C PHE A 171 4.51 5.42 -1.35
N ASN A 172 4.25 6.66 -1.73
CA ASN A 172 5.30 7.54 -2.23
C ASN A 172 6.35 7.75 -1.12
N ALA A 173 7.55 7.24 -1.36
CA ALA A 173 8.63 7.21 -0.38
C ALA A 173 9.46 8.50 -0.32
N THR A 174 9.08 9.55 -1.07
CA THR A 174 9.76 10.85 -0.97
C THR A 174 9.50 11.51 0.39
N THR A 175 10.32 12.47 0.74
CA THR A 175 10.14 13.35 1.88
C THR A 175 10.15 14.81 1.41
N GLY A 176 9.43 15.68 2.09
CA GLY A 176 9.44 17.13 1.79
C GLY A 176 8.54 17.57 0.63
N SER A 177 7.65 16.71 0.09
CA SER A 177 6.66 17.11 -0.90
C SER A 177 5.22 16.86 -0.42
N SER A 178 4.24 17.51 -1.04
CA SER A 178 2.82 17.31 -0.73
C SER A 178 2.35 15.86 -0.97
N ASN A 179 2.99 15.17 -1.91
CA ASN A 179 2.68 13.78 -2.27
C ASN A 179 3.46 12.75 -1.44
N SER A 180 4.35 13.19 -0.55
CA SER A 180 5.11 12.28 0.31
C SER A 180 4.18 11.49 1.22
N GLY A 181 4.37 10.18 1.27
CA GLY A 181 3.56 9.25 2.06
C GLY A 181 2.17 8.94 1.49
N VAL A 182 1.77 9.53 0.36
CA VAL A 182 0.47 9.23 -0.27
C VAL A 182 0.47 7.80 -0.82
N GLU A 183 -0.59 7.04 -0.53
CA GLU A 183 -0.80 5.74 -1.16
C GLU A 183 -0.97 5.91 -2.68
N THR A 184 -0.07 5.33 -3.45
CA THR A 184 -0.09 5.40 -4.92
C THR A 184 -0.84 4.22 -5.53
N PHE A 185 -0.85 3.09 -4.80
CA PHE A 185 -1.42 1.84 -5.26
C PHE A 185 -1.61 0.89 -4.08
N ALA A 186 -2.65 0.07 -4.12
CA ALA A 186 -2.78 -1.10 -3.27
C ALA A 186 -3.22 -2.31 -4.10
N TYR A 187 -2.88 -3.51 -3.63
CA TYR A 187 -3.22 -4.76 -4.30
C TYR A 187 -3.86 -5.74 -3.31
N VAL A 188 -5.04 -6.22 -3.66
CA VAL A 188 -5.73 -7.31 -2.96
C VAL A 188 -5.40 -8.62 -3.68
N PRO A 189 -4.59 -9.52 -3.09
CA PRO A 189 -4.30 -10.82 -3.69
C PRO A 189 -5.57 -11.66 -3.83
N LYS A 190 -5.67 -12.43 -4.89
CA LYS A 190 -6.66 -13.49 -5.00
C LYS A 190 -6.19 -14.65 -4.13
N THR A 191 -6.98 -15.05 -3.17
CA THR A 191 -6.79 -16.29 -2.39
C THR A 191 -7.46 -17.45 -3.09
#